data_47135c156f7b50ecceba6c33050be9a1
#
_entry.id   47135c156f7b50ecceba6c33050be9a1
#
_cell.length_a   1.000
_cell.length_b   1.000
_cell.length_c   1.000
_cell.angle_alpha   90.00
_cell.angle_beta   90.00
_cell.angle_gamma   90.00
#
_symmetry.space_group_name_H-M   'P 1'
#
loop_
_entity.id
_entity.type
_entity.pdbx_description
1 polymer ?
#
loop_
_entity_poly.entity_id
_entity_poly.type
_entity_poly.pdbx_seq_one_letter_code
_entity_poly.pdbx_strand_id
1 'polypeptide(L)' 'MNDTAAAILKATAALRDGTEKLRFEAPVHVTYNPLTYAWGPHEQYVRTYGNGEKSHLFLGMNPGPFGMAQTGVPFGE' A
#
# COMPACT_ATOMS: atom_id res chain seq x y z
N MET A 1 -12.42 20.16 7.10
CA MET A 1 -12.04 18.74 7.20
C MET A 1 -10.95 18.44 6.21
N ASN A 2 -10.00 17.61 6.60
CA ASN A 2 -8.87 17.27 5.75
C ASN A 2 -9.14 15.95 5.02
N ASP A 3 -9.10 15.98 3.68
CA ASP A 3 -9.39 14.82 2.85
C ASP A 3 -8.13 14.11 2.35
N THR A 4 -6.98 14.35 2.98
CA THR A 4 -5.71 13.75 2.57
C THR A 4 -5.78 12.22 2.61
N ALA A 5 -6.34 11.64 3.67
CA ALA A 5 -6.47 10.19 3.77
C ALA A 5 -7.31 9.62 2.63
N ALA A 6 -8.41 10.29 2.28
CA ALA A 6 -9.26 9.85 1.17
C ALA A 6 -8.50 9.89 -0.16
N ALA A 7 -7.70 10.93 -0.38
CA ALA A 7 -6.89 11.05 -1.59
C ALA A 7 -5.83 9.94 -1.67
N ILE A 8 -5.18 9.64 -0.56
CA ILE A 8 -4.19 8.56 -0.49
C ILE A 8 -4.86 7.22 -0.79
N LEU A 9 -6.02 6.97 -0.20
CA LEU A 9 -6.76 5.72 -0.42
C LEU A 9 -7.19 5.58 -1.87
N LYS A 10 -7.62 6.66 -2.50
CA LYS A 10 -7.97 6.64 -3.92
C LYS A 10 -6.76 6.31 -4.78
N ALA A 11 -5.61 6.90 -4.48
CA ALA A 11 -4.38 6.64 -5.21
C ALA A 11 -3.90 5.19 -5.02
N THR A 12 -3.95 4.67 -3.79
CA THR A 12 -3.50 3.30 -3.53
C THR A 12 -4.47 2.26 -4.07
N ALA A 13 -5.78 2.57 -4.11
CA ALA A 13 -6.73 1.70 -4.76
C ALA A 13 -6.48 1.61 -6.26
N ALA A 14 -6.17 2.74 -6.89
CA ALA A 14 -5.81 2.74 -8.32
C ALA A 14 -4.53 1.96 -8.57
N LEU A 15 -3.54 2.08 -7.68
CA LEU A 15 -2.31 1.32 -7.76
C LEU A 15 -2.58 -0.19 -7.60
N ARG A 16 -3.41 -0.56 -6.62
CA ARG A 16 -3.82 -1.96 -6.41
C ARG A 16 -4.43 -2.54 -7.69
N ASP A 17 -5.40 -1.83 -8.26
CA ASP A 17 -6.12 -2.33 -9.42
C ASP A 17 -5.24 -2.37 -10.67
N GLY A 18 -4.36 -1.38 -10.83
CA GLY A 18 -3.44 -1.35 -11.95
C GLY A 18 -2.39 -2.44 -11.89
N THR A 19 -1.81 -2.67 -10.70
CA THR A 19 -0.79 -3.71 -10.54
C THR A 19 -1.36 -5.12 -10.57
N GLU A 20 -2.63 -5.30 -10.19
CA GLU A 20 -3.30 -6.60 -10.29
C GLU A 20 -3.33 -7.12 -11.75
N LYS A 21 -3.32 -6.23 -12.71
CA LYS A 21 -3.38 -6.58 -14.12
C LYS A 21 -2.04 -6.98 -14.72
N LEU A 22 -0.95 -6.77 -13.99
CA LEU A 22 0.38 -7.10 -14.47
C LEU A 22 0.57 -8.61 -14.54
N ARG A 23 1.32 -9.05 -15.53
CA ARG A 23 1.68 -10.45 -15.72
C ARG A 23 3.19 -10.55 -15.92
N PHE A 24 3.77 -11.59 -15.37
CA PHE A 24 5.21 -11.80 -15.41
C PHE A 24 5.51 -13.19 -15.94
N GLU A 25 6.54 -13.28 -16.78
CA GLU A 25 6.99 -14.56 -17.31
C GLU A 25 7.95 -15.24 -16.34
N ALA A 26 8.28 -16.52 -16.64
CA ALA A 26 9.29 -17.24 -15.87
C ALA A 26 10.58 -16.42 -15.80
N PRO A 27 11.34 -16.46 -14.69
CA PRO A 27 11.19 -17.39 -13.57
C PRO A 27 10.22 -16.96 -12.46
N VAL A 28 9.39 -15.96 -12.68
CA VAL A 28 8.41 -15.55 -11.68
C VAL A 28 7.26 -16.57 -11.68
N HIS A 29 7.10 -17.28 -10.56
CA HIS A 29 6.05 -18.28 -10.40
C HIS A 29 4.79 -17.74 -9.75
N VAL A 30 4.95 -16.84 -8.77
CA VAL A 30 3.85 -16.29 -7.98
C VAL A 30 4.10 -14.81 -7.77
N THR A 31 3.03 -14.01 -7.87
CA THR A 31 3.07 -12.61 -7.53
C THR A 31 2.06 -12.31 -6.43
N TYR A 32 2.41 -11.38 -5.55
CA TYR A 32 1.54 -10.96 -4.46
C TYR A 32 1.27 -9.47 -4.55
N ASN A 33 0.04 -9.09 -4.30
CA ASN A 33 -0.33 -7.68 -4.22
C ASN A 33 -0.85 -7.37 -2.81
N PRO A 34 0.00 -6.83 -1.91
CA PRO A 34 -0.42 -6.53 -0.54
C PRO A 34 -1.60 -5.57 -0.47
N LEU A 35 -1.77 -4.70 -1.47
CA LEU A 35 -2.90 -3.79 -1.49
C LEU A 35 -4.21 -4.53 -1.75
N THR A 36 -4.16 -5.76 -2.27
CA THR A 36 -5.35 -6.59 -2.44
C THR A 36 -5.65 -7.37 -1.16
N TYR A 37 -4.73 -8.24 -0.71
CA TYR A 37 -5.04 -9.13 0.41
C TYR A 37 -4.91 -8.46 1.78
N ALA A 38 -4.17 -7.36 1.89
CA ALA A 38 -4.01 -6.63 3.14
C ALA A 38 -4.64 -5.23 3.08
N TRP A 39 -5.68 -5.07 2.24
CA TRP A 39 -6.32 -3.77 2.08
C TRP A 39 -6.94 -3.26 3.38
N GLY A 40 -7.58 -4.12 4.16
CA GLY A 40 -8.22 -3.73 5.41
C GLY A 40 -7.26 -3.02 6.36
N PRO A 41 -6.14 -3.65 6.75
CA PRO A 41 -5.14 -3.00 7.59
C PRO A 41 -4.53 -1.75 6.93
N HIS A 42 -4.29 -1.78 5.62
CA HIS A 42 -3.77 -0.63 4.90
C HIS A 42 -4.74 0.55 4.99
N GLU A 43 -6.01 0.32 4.72
CA GLU A 43 -7.03 1.35 4.78
C GLU A 43 -7.13 1.96 6.17
N GLN A 44 -7.15 1.11 7.20
CA GLN A 44 -7.22 1.57 8.57
C GLN A 44 -6.01 2.43 8.95
N TYR A 45 -4.82 2.01 8.54
CA TYR A 45 -3.60 2.77 8.77
C TYR A 45 -3.68 4.16 8.12
N VAL A 46 -4.09 4.21 6.85
CA VAL A 46 -4.19 5.49 6.14
C VAL A 46 -5.25 6.39 6.77
N ARG A 47 -6.40 5.85 7.15
CA ARG A 47 -7.45 6.65 7.77
C ARG A 47 -7.03 7.19 9.13
N THR A 48 -6.22 6.43 9.87
CA THR A 48 -5.76 6.84 11.20
C THR A 48 -4.66 7.90 11.13
N TYR A 49 -3.71 7.75 10.22
CA TYR A 49 -2.50 8.59 10.20
C TYR A 49 -2.35 9.44 8.95
N GLY A 50 -3.17 9.22 7.93
CA GLY A 50 -2.98 9.87 6.63
C GLY A 50 -3.52 11.28 6.52
N ASN A 51 -4.29 11.73 7.50
CA ASN A 51 -4.87 13.07 7.45
C ASN A 51 -3.87 14.12 7.94
N GLY A 52 -4.09 15.35 7.51
CA GLY A 52 -3.28 16.46 7.93
C GLY A 52 -2.09 16.69 7.01
N GLU A 53 -1.48 17.84 7.18
CA GLU A 53 -0.30 18.22 6.43
C GLU A 53 0.92 17.47 6.96
N LYS A 54 1.75 17.00 6.05
CA LYS A 54 2.95 16.24 6.39
C LYS A 54 4.19 17.02 5.99
N SER A 55 5.18 17.09 6.88
CA SER A 55 6.43 17.78 6.62
C SER A 55 7.54 16.86 6.14
N HIS A 56 7.38 15.53 6.31
CA HIS A 56 8.40 14.55 5.96
C HIS A 56 7.77 13.36 5.23
N LEU A 57 8.50 12.82 4.27
CA LEU A 57 8.10 11.61 3.55
C LEU A 57 9.22 10.57 3.69
N PHE A 58 8.86 9.40 4.20
CA PHE A 58 9.78 8.26 4.22
C PHE A 58 9.45 7.37 3.04
N LEU A 59 10.43 7.15 2.18
CA LEU A 59 10.23 6.34 0.97
C LEU A 59 11.09 5.10 1.05
N GLY A 60 10.42 3.95 1.05
CA GLY A 60 11.08 2.65 0.99
C GLY A 60 11.23 2.19 -0.45
N MET A 61 12.13 1.23 -0.67
CA MET A 61 12.39 0.73 -2.01
C MET A 61 11.30 -0.24 -2.46
N ASN A 62 10.82 -1.08 -1.55
CA ASN A 62 9.81 -2.09 -1.85
C ASN A 62 9.19 -2.61 -0.55
N PRO A 63 8.02 -3.29 -0.62
CA PRO A 63 7.44 -3.91 0.56
C PRO A 63 8.36 -4.98 1.13
N GLY A 64 8.64 -4.91 2.44
CA GLY A 64 9.43 -5.92 3.10
C GLY A 64 8.65 -7.21 3.31
N PRO A 65 9.32 -8.38 3.27
CA PRO A 65 8.62 -9.67 3.35
C PRO A 65 7.96 -9.92 4.71
N PHE A 66 8.49 -9.34 5.79
CA PHE A 66 7.91 -9.48 7.13
C PHE A 66 7.19 -8.22 7.60
N GLY A 67 7.19 -7.19 6.78
CA GLY A 67 6.53 -5.92 7.07
C GLY A 67 5.34 -5.70 6.15
N MET A 68 5.43 -4.68 5.28
CA MET A 68 4.32 -4.26 4.44
C MET A 68 3.76 -5.38 3.56
N ALA A 69 4.59 -6.33 3.12
CA ALA A 69 4.09 -7.43 2.29
C ALA A 69 3.08 -8.30 3.04
N GLN A 70 3.12 -8.33 4.37
CA GLN A 70 2.15 -9.05 5.18
C GLN A 70 1.07 -8.15 5.74
N THR A 71 1.44 -6.98 6.22
CA THR A 71 0.54 -6.11 6.98
C THR A 71 -0.21 -5.09 6.14
N GLY A 72 0.29 -4.76 4.95
CA GLY A 72 -0.24 -3.66 4.16
C GLY A 72 0.14 -2.29 4.70
N VAL A 73 0.91 -2.24 5.77
CA VAL A 73 1.31 -0.99 6.43
C VAL A 73 2.77 -0.70 6.12
N PRO A 74 3.07 0.47 5.50
CA PRO A 74 4.47 0.85 5.23
C PRO A 74 5.30 0.84 6.51
N PHE A 75 6.45 0.17 6.46
CA PHE A 75 7.36 0.01 7.60
C PHE A 75 6.72 -0.70 8.81
N GLY A 76 5.58 -1.38 8.60
CA GLY A 76 4.88 -2.08 9.66
C GLY A 76 5.26 -3.55 9.73
N GLU A 77 5.84 -3.96 10.85
CA GLU A 77 6.20 -5.35 11.11
C GLU A 77 5.32 -5.98 12.17
#